data_4da0e69bbb437a750ff29d2508172ae8
#
_entry.id   4da0e69bbb437a750ff29d2508172ae8
#
_cell.length_a   1.000
_cell.length_b   1.000
_cell.length_c   1.000
_cell.angle_alpha   90.00
_cell.angle_beta   90.00
_cell.angle_gamma   90.00
#
_symmetry.space_group_name_H-M   'P 1'
#
loop_
_entity.id
_entity.type
_entity.pdbx_description
1 polymer ?
#
loop_
_entity_poly.entity_id
_entity_poly.type
_entity_poly.pdbx_seq_one_letter_code
_entity_poly.pdbx_strand_id
1 'polypeptide(L)'
;VVLTAPPGAGKSTAIPISLTKNSAFSKGKIIVLEPRRLAAKQVSSRMAQTLGEELGKTVGYRIRGEAKCSEKTKVEVVTEGILIRMLQEDQQLTGVSTVIFDEFHERSLNADLGLAFCLEIASVLRNDLKILVMSATLEIAAVSKLMQNAPIVSCEGKSFPVTPIWQTQPCLL
;
A
#
# COMPACT_ATOMS: atom_id res chain seq x y z
N VAL A 1 -2.67 -10.99 -5.88
CA VAL A 1 -4.07 -10.76 -5.47
C VAL A 1 -4.44 -9.32 -5.75
N VAL A 2 -5.66 -9.07 -6.21
CA VAL A 2 -6.22 -7.73 -6.36
C VAL A 2 -7.34 -7.56 -5.34
N LEU A 3 -7.30 -6.50 -4.52
CA LEU A 3 -8.29 -6.21 -3.50
C LEU A 3 -9.03 -4.93 -3.85
N THR A 4 -10.36 -5.00 -3.83
CA THR A 4 -11.22 -3.84 -3.98
C THR A 4 -12.03 -3.58 -2.73
N ALA A 5 -12.06 -2.33 -2.31
CA ALA A 5 -12.90 -1.85 -1.23
C ALA A 5 -13.14 -0.35 -1.39
N PRO A 6 -14.30 0.18 -0.98
CA PRO A 6 -14.58 1.59 -1.06
C PRO A 6 -13.57 2.41 -0.22
N PRO A 7 -13.42 3.71 -0.53
CA PRO A 7 -12.65 4.62 0.32
C PRO A 7 -13.13 4.58 1.77
N GLY A 8 -12.21 4.71 2.72
CA GLY A 8 -12.56 4.67 4.15
C GLY A 8 -12.79 3.28 4.76
N ALA A 9 -12.75 2.20 3.99
CA ALA A 9 -12.88 0.82 4.51
C ALA A 9 -11.70 0.36 5.37
N GLY A 10 -10.68 1.20 5.57
CA GLY A 10 -9.51 0.87 6.38
C GLY A 10 -8.48 -0.04 5.70
N LYS A 11 -8.59 -0.30 4.39
CA LYS A 11 -7.69 -1.19 3.65
C LYS A 11 -6.22 -0.83 3.84
N SER A 12 -5.88 0.45 3.70
CA SER A 12 -4.50 0.97 3.78
C SER A 12 -3.83 0.74 5.14
N THR A 13 -4.60 0.59 6.21
CA THR A 13 -4.08 0.42 7.57
C THR A 13 -4.26 -1.00 8.11
N ALA A 14 -5.45 -1.57 7.96
CA ALA A 14 -5.78 -2.87 8.55
C ALA A 14 -5.09 -4.04 7.83
N ILE A 15 -5.02 -3.99 6.49
CA ILE A 15 -4.45 -5.08 5.69
C ILE A 15 -2.95 -5.27 5.98
N PRO A 16 -2.07 -4.25 5.89
CA PRO A 16 -0.65 -4.43 6.15
C PRO A 16 -0.39 -4.96 7.57
N ILE A 17 -1.10 -4.43 8.58
CA ILE A 17 -0.97 -4.91 9.96
C ILE A 17 -1.40 -6.38 10.08
N SER A 18 -2.51 -6.77 9.47
CA SER A 18 -3.00 -8.15 9.53
C SER A 18 -2.03 -9.13 8.89
N LEU A 19 -1.39 -8.73 7.80
CA LEU A 19 -0.39 -9.56 7.10
C LEU A 19 0.86 -9.79 7.96
N THR A 20 1.24 -8.87 8.86
CA THR A 20 2.39 -9.11 9.77
C THR A 20 2.16 -10.26 10.73
N LYS A 21 0.91 -10.61 10.99
CA LYS A 21 0.53 -11.72 11.90
C LYS A 21 0.45 -13.06 11.18
N ASN A 22 0.51 -13.08 9.86
CA ASN A 22 0.38 -14.29 9.05
C ASN A 22 1.77 -14.75 8.60
N SER A 23 2.14 -15.98 8.95
CA SER A 23 3.46 -16.56 8.67
C SER A 23 3.79 -16.65 7.16
N ALA A 24 2.78 -16.71 6.29
CA ALA A 24 2.98 -16.71 4.84
C ALA A 24 3.49 -15.36 4.29
N PHE A 25 3.27 -14.26 5.03
CA PHE A 25 3.60 -12.89 4.61
C PHE A 25 4.69 -12.24 5.49
N SER A 26 4.91 -12.75 6.69
CA SER A 26 5.78 -12.12 7.71
C SER A 26 7.24 -12.59 7.69
N LYS A 27 7.65 -13.37 6.69
CA LYS A 27 9.04 -13.86 6.56
C LYS A 27 10.05 -12.76 6.21
N GLY A 28 9.58 -11.59 5.81
CA GLY A 28 10.38 -10.42 5.48
C GLY A 28 9.58 -9.13 5.69
N LYS A 29 10.11 -8.02 5.21
CA LYS A 29 9.41 -6.73 5.25
C LYS A 29 8.21 -6.73 4.29
N ILE A 30 7.18 -6.01 4.68
CA ILE A 30 6.03 -5.65 3.86
C ILE A 30 6.23 -4.20 3.42
N ILE A 31 6.38 -3.98 2.12
CA ILE A 31 6.46 -2.64 1.53
C ILE A 31 5.06 -2.22 1.10
N VAL A 32 4.63 -1.03 1.52
CA VAL A 32 3.35 -0.43 1.13
C VAL A 32 3.63 0.80 0.30
N LEU A 33 3.24 0.76 -0.97
CA LEU A 33 3.38 1.89 -1.88
C LEU A 33 2.20 2.84 -1.71
N GLU A 34 2.52 4.09 -1.38
CA GLU A 34 1.56 5.20 -1.31
C GLU A 34 1.96 6.28 -2.31
N PRO A 35 1.02 6.78 -3.14
CA PRO A 35 1.38 7.75 -4.19
C PRO A 35 1.81 9.11 -3.61
N ARG A 36 1.33 9.48 -2.43
CA ARG A 36 1.53 10.82 -1.86
C ARG A 36 2.36 10.78 -0.59
N ARG A 37 3.34 11.67 -0.50
CA ARG A 37 4.24 11.79 0.67
C ARG A 37 3.49 12.00 1.99
N LEU A 38 2.46 12.86 1.98
CA LEU A 38 1.66 13.14 3.19
C LEU A 38 0.84 11.91 3.59
N ALA A 39 0.21 11.24 2.62
CA ALA A 39 -0.54 10.01 2.86
C ALA A 39 0.37 8.91 3.45
N ALA A 40 1.57 8.72 2.91
CA ALA A 40 2.54 7.76 3.44
C ALA A 40 2.84 7.99 4.94
N LYS A 41 3.04 9.24 5.35
CA LYS A 41 3.23 9.59 6.76
C LYS A 41 1.99 9.36 7.60
N GLN A 42 0.82 9.74 7.10
CA GLN A 42 -0.45 9.61 7.84
C GLN A 42 -0.84 8.13 8.01
N VAL A 43 -0.76 7.34 6.95
CA VAL A 43 -1.07 5.91 6.96
C VAL A 43 -0.13 5.17 7.92
N SER A 44 1.18 5.42 7.84
CA SER A 44 2.15 4.80 8.74
C SER A 44 1.95 5.21 10.21
N SER A 45 1.68 6.49 10.47
CA SER A 45 1.36 6.99 11.83
C SER A 45 0.08 6.34 12.37
N ARG A 46 -0.95 6.23 11.54
CA ARG A 46 -2.22 5.59 11.92
C ARG A 46 -2.03 4.11 12.23
N MET A 47 -1.24 3.39 11.43
CA MET A 47 -0.90 1.99 11.70
C MET A 47 -0.15 1.83 13.02
N ALA A 48 0.86 2.67 13.29
CA ALA A 48 1.61 2.65 14.55
C ALA A 48 0.71 2.91 15.75
N GLN A 49 -0.18 3.92 15.67
CA GLN A 49 -1.19 4.20 16.70
C GLN A 49 -2.13 3.01 16.94
N THR A 50 -2.57 2.33 15.88
CA THR A 50 -3.43 1.14 16.00
C THR A 50 -2.73 -0.01 16.74
N LEU A 51 -1.40 -0.10 16.62
CA LEU A 51 -0.58 -1.07 17.34
C LEU A 51 -0.20 -0.61 18.75
N GLY A 52 -0.51 0.63 19.15
CA GLY A 52 -0.05 1.20 20.41
C GLY A 52 1.46 1.42 20.47
N GLU A 53 2.11 1.64 19.33
CA GLU A 53 3.56 1.75 19.20
C GLU A 53 3.99 3.10 18.64
N GLU A 54 5.24 3.47 18.92
CA GLU A 54 5.87 4.61 18.26
C GLU A 54 6.16 4.30 16.80
N LEU A 55 6.02 5.31 15.95
CA LEU A 55 6.35 5.25 14.54
C LEU A 55 7.86 5.04 14.33
N GLY A 56 8.20 4.07 13.47
CA GLY A 56 9.58 3.60 13.25
C GLY A 56 9.92 2.30 13.98
N LYS A 57 9.00 1.77 14.82
CA LYS A 57 9.15 0.46 15.46
C LYS A 57 8.66 -0.65 14.52
N THR A 58 7.48 -1.19 14.70
CA THR A 58 6.92 -2.21 13.78
C THR A 58 6.52 -1.60 12.44
N VAL A 59 6.02 -0.36 12.43
CA VAL A 59 5.63 0.38 11.23
C VAL A 59 6.51 1.61 11.07
N GLY A 60 7.00 1.82 9.87
CA GLY A 60 7.77 3.01 9.51
C GLY A 60 7.42 3.53 8.12
N TYR A 61 8.09 4.59 7.69
CA TYR A 61 7.97 5.12 6.35
C TYR A 61 9.30 5.59 5.80
N ARG A 62 9.40 5.63 4.47
CA ARG A 62 10.51 6.24 3.73
C ARG A 62 9.97 7.04 2.56
N ILE A 63 10.27 8.32 2.55
CA ILE A 63 9.94 9.26 1.48
C ILE A 63 11.19 10.02 1.08
N ARG A 64 11.15 10.77 -0.02
CA ARG A 64 12.31 11.56 -0.47
C ARG A 64 12.75 12.54 0.61
N GLY A 65 14.00 12.39 1.08
CA GLY A 65 14.63 13.25 2.07
C GLY A 65 14.26 12.97 3.53
N GLU A 66 13.43 11.94 3.80
CA GLU A 66 13.00 11.63 5.16
C GLU A 66 12.66 10.15 5.31
N ALA A 67 13.13 9.55 6.40
CA ALA A 67 12.77 8.19 6.78
C ALA A 67 12.60 8.08 8.29
N LYS A 68 11.64 7.25 8.71
CA LYS A 68 11.43 6.89 10.12
C LYS A 68 11.21 5.38 10.21
N CYS A 69 12.30 4.64 10.16
CA CYS A 69 12.36 3.18 10.19
C CYS A 69 13.49 2.74 11.11
N SER A 70 13.41 1.51 11.59
CA SER A 70 14.46 0.83 12.35
C SER A 70 14.63 -0.62 11.84
N GLU A 71 15.58 -1.36 12.38
CA GLU A 71 15.76 -2.78 12.08
C GLU A 71 14.52 -3.62 12.48
N LYS A 72 13.73 -3.14 13.43
CA LYS A 72 12.48 -3.78 13.87
C LYS A 72 11.30 -3.51 12.95
N THR A 73 11.44 -2.62 11.97
CA THR A 73 10.35 -2.23 11.07
C THR A 73 9.99 -3.39 10.15
N LYS A 74 8.75 -3.87 10.28
CA LYS A 74 8.17 -4.94 9.47
C LYS A 74 7.32 -4.41 8.32
N VAL A 75 6.61 -3.30 8.55
CA VAL A 75 5.82 -2.61 7.51
C VAL A 75 6.48 -1.27 7.21
N GLU A 76 6.90 -1.08 5.99
CA GLU A 76 7.54 0.16 5.54
C GLU A 76 6.68 0.80 4.46
N VAL A 77 6.10 1.96 4.75
CA VAL A 77 5.31 2.74 3.79
C VAL A 77 6.25 3.62 2.97
N VAL A 78 6.23 3.46 1.66
CA VAL A 78 7.14 4.16 0.75
C VAL A 78 6.38 4.90 -0.33
N THR A 79 6.98 5.97 -0.85
CA THR A 79 6.47 6.63 -2.06
C THR A 79 7.02 5.95 -3.32
N GLU A 80 6.35 6.15 -4.45
CA GLU A 80 6.67 5.53 -5.74
C GLU A 80 8.15 5.66 -6.12
N GLY A 81 8.71 6.87 -6.05
CA GLY A 81 10.12 7.09 -6.37
C GLY A 81 11.09 6.36 -5.43
N ILE A 82 10.67 6.07 -4.19
CA ILE A 82 11.47 5.25 -3.26
C ILE A 82 11.44 3.78 -3.69
N LEU A 83 10.26 3.25 -4.07
CA LEU A 83 10.17 1.87 -4.56
C LEU A 83 11.03 1.67 -5.81
N ILE A 84 10.96 2.58 -6.78
CA ILE A 84 11.79 2.51 -7.99
C ILE A 84 13.28 2.52 -7.62
N ARG A 85 13.68 3.37 -6.69
CA ARG A 85 15.07 3.40 -6.22
C ARG A 85 15.48 2.10 -5.53
N MET A 86 14.64 1.52 -4.69
CA MET A 86 14.88 0.21 -4.06
C MET A 86 15.11 -0.88 -5.12
N LEU A 87 14.30 -0.90 -6.18
CA LEU A 87 14.41 -1.83 -7.29
C LEU A 87 15.69 -1.64 -8.11
N GLN A 88 16.19 -0.39 -8.21
CA GLN A 88 17.46 -0.10 -8.87
C GLN A 88 18.68 -0.51 -8.03
N GLU A 89 18.58 -0.35 -6.69
CA GLU A 89 19.66 -0.69 -5.76
C GLU A 89 19.72 -2.21 -5.50
N ASP A 90 18.57 -2.88 -5.44
CA ASP A 90 18.43 -4.32 -5.25
C ASP A 90 17.27 -4.87 -6.09
N GLN A 91 17.61 -5.42 -7.24
CA GLN A 91 16.66 -6.00 -8.19
C GLN A 91 15.89 -7.20 -7.64
N GLN A 92 16.37 -7.84 -6.59
CA GLN A 92 15.69 -8.97 -5.97
C GLN A 92 14.81 -8.57 -4.79
N LEU A 93 14.82 -7.31 -4.36
CA LEU A 93 14.14 -6.85 -3.15
C LEU A 93 14.43 -7.76 -1.95
N THR A 94 15.71 -8.00 -1.70
CA THR A 94 16.19 -8.89 -0.63
C THR A 94 15.59 -8.49 0.72
N GLY A 95 15.06 -9.46 1.45
CA GLY A 95 14.43 -9.22 2.75
C GLY A 95 13.00 -8.65 2.67
N VAL A 96 12.45 -8.42 1.47
CA VAL A 96 11.04 -8.07 1.26
C VAL A 96 10.25 -9.33 0.97
N SER A 97 9.15 -9.55 1.69
CA SER A 97 8.24 -10.68 1.47
C SER A 97 7.00 -10.29 0.68
N THR A 98 6.58 -9.04 0.79
CA THR A 98 5.32 -8.57 0.20
C THR A 98 5.44 -7.13 -0.25
N VAL A 99 4.92 -6.83 -1.43
CA VAL A 99 4.74 -5.46 -1.94
C VAL A 99 3.25 -5.20 -2.13
N ILE A 100 2.75 -4.14 -1.51
CA ILE A 100 1.37 -3.68 -1.57
C ILE A 100 1.33 -2.38 -2.34
N PHE A 101 0.58 -2.33 -3.43
CA PHE A 101 0.29 -1.11 -4.19
C PHE A 101 -1.04 -0.56 -3.70
N ASP A 102 -1.02 0.50 -2.91
CA ASP A 102 -2.24 1.15 -2.44
C ASP A 102 -2.66 2.29 -3.36
N GLU A 103 -3.96 2.60 -3.36
CA GLU A 103 -4.59 3.61 -4.21
C GLU A 103 -4.19 3.50 -5.70
N PHE A 104 -4.03 2.28 -6.20
CA PHE A 104 -3.52 2.00 -7.55
C PHE A 104 -4.38 2.61 -8.67
N HIS A 105 -5.64 2.95 -8.38
CA HIS A 105 -6.53 3.65 -9.30
C HIS A 105 -6.11 5.10 -9.60
N GLU A 106 -5.23 5.71 -8.78
CA GLU A 106 -4.69 7.05 -9.08
C GLU A 106 -3.77 7.04 -10.32
N ARG A 107 -3.27 5.88 -10.69
CA ARG A 107 -2.43 5.61 -11.87
C ARG A 107 -1.30 6.61 -12.04
N SER A 108 -0.10 6.15 -11.97
CA SER A 108 1.09 6.92 -12.30
C SER A 108 2.08 6.04 -13.06
N LEU A 109 2.93 6.66 -13.85
CA LEU A 109 3.99 5.95 -14.56
C LEU A 109 4.89 5.17 -13.59
N ASN A 110 5.21 5.72 -12.43
CA ASN A 110 6.09 5.09 -11.45
C ASN A 110 5.40 3.92 -10.75
N ALA A 111 4.10 4.01 -10.44
CA ALA A 111 3.34 2.89 -9.86
C ALA A 111 3.22 1.74 -10.86
N ASP A 112 2.88 2.05 -12.13
CA ASP A 112 2.77 1.06 -13.20
C ASP A 112 4.11 0.37 -13.46
N LEU A 113 5.21 1.15 -13.53
CA LEU A 113 6.57 0.63 -13.71
C LEU A 113 7.00 -0.23 -12.51
N GLY A 114 6.72 0.22 -11.29
CA GLY A 114 7.01 -0.53 -10.07
C GLY A 114 6.27 -1.86 -10.04
N LEU A 115 5.00 -1.88 -10.44
CA LEU A 115 4.22 -3.12 -10.54
C LEU A 115 4.80 -4.06 -11.60
N ALA A 116 5.15 -3.55 -12.78
CA ALA A 116 5.75 -4.36 -13.83
C ALA A 116 7.06 -5.02 -13.38
N PHE A 117 7.96 -4.27 -12.74
CA PHE A 117 9.20 -4.83 -12.18
C PHE A 117 8.93 -5.86 -11.08
N CYS A 118 8.01 -5.60 -10.17
CA CYS A 118 7.67 -6.56 -9.12
C CYS A 118 7.08 -7.86 -9.70
N LEU A 119 6.28 -7.78 -10.75
CA LEU A 119 5.73 -8.96 -11.44
C LEU A 119 6.84 -9.75 -12.14
N GLU A 120 7.77 -9.08 -12.81
CA GLU A 120 8.95 -9.70 -13.43
C GLU A 120 9.80 -10.44 -12.38
N ILE A 121 10.14 -9.74 -11.30
CA ILE A 121 10.90 -10.32 -10.18
C ILE A 121 10.20 -11.55 -9.62
N ALA A 122 8.89 -11.46 -9.38
CA ALA A 122 8.11 -12.58 -8.84
C ALA A 122 8.05 -13.77 -9.79
N SER A 123 8.08 -13.53 -11.11
CA SER A 123 8.00 -14.61 -12.11
C SER A 123 9.34 -15.29 -12.38
N VAL A 124 10.45 -14.54 -12.33
CA VAL A 124 11.77 -15.01 -12.78
C VAL A 124 12.72 -15.28 -11.62
N LEU A 125 12.74 -14.41 -10.61
CA LEU A 125 13.76 -14.41 -9.57
C LEU A 125 13.24 -14.86 -8.20
N ARG A 126 12.00 -14.52 -7.85
CA ARG A 126 11.47 -14.63 -6.50
C ARG A 126 10.03 -15.13 -6.47
N ASN A 127 9.82 -16.43 -6.70
CA ASN A 127 8.49 -17.07 -6.62
C ASN A 127 7.80 -16.94 -5.25
N ASP A 128 8.57 -16.57 -4.21
CA ASP A 128 8.07 -16.32 -2.86
C ASP A 128 7.53 -14.89 -2.65
N LEU A 129 7.89 -13.92 -3.53
CA LEU A 129 7.45 -12.53 -3.42
C LEU A 129 5.92 -12.43 -3.63
N LYS A 130 5.24 -11.84 -2.65
CA LYS A 130 3.79 -11.63 -2.72
C LYS A 130 3.49 -10.22 -3.20
N ILE A 131 2.55 -10.11 -4.14
CA ILE A 131 2.11 -8.83 -4.68
C ILE A 131 0.62 -8.67 -4.42
N LEU A 132 0.24 -7.55 -3.80
CA LEU A 132 -1.13 -7.15 -3.53
C LEU A 132 -1.38 -5.78 -4.16
N VAL A 133 -2.41 -5.67 -4.99
CA VAL A 133 -2.87 -4.38 -5.52
C VAL A 133 -4.19 -4.03 -4.87
N MET A 134 -4.28 -2.84 -4.29
CA MET A 134 -5.49 -2.32 -3.66
C MET A 134 -6.02 -1.13 -4.46
N SER A 135 -7.30 -1.16 -4.78
CA SER A 135 -7.95 -0.13 -5.60
C SER A 135 -9.37 0.13 -5.11
N ALA A 136 -9.86 1.35 -5.35
CA ALA A 136 -11.24 1.74 -5.04
C ALA A 136 -12.18 1.69 -6.25
N THR A 137 -11.69 1.43 -7.46
CA THR A 137 -12.46 1.54 -8.71
C THR A 137 -12.53 0.27 -9.54
N LEU A 138 -13.38 0.29 -10.58
CA LEU A 138 -13.80 -0.85 -11.40
C LEU A 138 -12.76 -1.39 -12.42
N GLU A 139 -11.59 -0.77 -12.59
CA GLU A 139 -10.56 -1.26 -13.53
C GLU A 139 -9.81 -2.53 -13.04
N ILE A 140 -10.36 -3.17 -12.03
CA ILE A 140 -9.80 -4.32 -11.32
C ILE A 140 -9.59 -5.52 -12.25
N ALA A 141 -10.49 -5.73 -13.21
CA ALA A 141 -10.40 -6.82 -14.16
C ALA A 141 -9.16 -6.71 -15.07
N ALA A 142 -8.81 -5.47 -15.50
CA ALA A 142 -7.62 -5.22 -16.30
C ALA A 142 -6.34 -5.47 -15.49
N VAL A 143 -6.31 -5.03 -14.23
CA VAL A 143 -5.19 -5.28 -13.31
C VAL A 143 -5.04 -6.77 -13.00
N SER A 144 -6.15 -7.47 -12.72
CA SER A 144 -6.14 -8.92 -12.51
C SER A 144 -5.57 -9.66 -13.72
N LYS A 145 -5.98 -9.29 -14.93
CA LYS A 145 -5.46 -9.88 -16.18
C LYS A 145 -3.96 -9.61 -16.34
N LEU A 146 -3.50 -8.40 -16.07
CA LEU A 146 -2.08 -8.04 -16.08
C LEU A 146 -1.27 -8.89 -15.08
N MET A 147 -1.86 -9.21 -13.94
CA MET A 147 -1.29 -10.06 -12.90
C MET A 147 -1.59 -11.56 -13.12
N GLN A 148 -1.65 -12.03 -14.37
CA GLN A 148 -1.88 -13.44 -14.76
C GLN A 148 -3.18 -14.01 -14.19
N ASN A 149 -4.28 -13.26 -14.27
CA ASN A 149 -5.59 -13.57 -13.70
C ASN A 149 -5.55 -13.77 -12.18
N ALA A 150 -4.82 -12.90 -11.48
CA ALA A 150 -4.77 -12.92 -10.02
C ALA A 150 -6.18 -12.86 -9.40
N PRO A 151 -6.43 -13.61 -8.33
CA PRO A 151 -7.74 -13.61 -7.69
C PRO A 151 -8.12 -12.22 -7.21
N ILE A 152 -9.40 -11.87 -7.40
CA ILE A 152 -10.00 -10.62 -6.96
C ILE A 152 -10.74 -10.88 -5.66
N VAL A 153 -10.44 -10.07 -4.63
CA VAL A 153 -11.14 -10.04 -3.35
C VAL A 153 -11.89 -8.72 -3.26
N SER A 154 -13.21 -8.79 -3.10
CA SER A 154 -14.05 -7.62 -2.95
C SER A 154 -14.56 -7.52 -1.51
N CYS A 155 -14.47 -6.33 -0.93
CA CYS A 155 -15.02 -6.03 0.39
C CYS A 155 -16.03 -4.90 0.27
N GLU A 156 -17.27 -5.17 0.69
CA GLU A 156 -18.30 -4.16 0.80
C GLU A 156 -18.06 -3.35 2.08
N GLY A 157 -17.71 -2.06 1.92
CA GLY A 157 -17.55 -1.15 3.04
C GLY A 157 -18.91 -0.69 3.57
N LYS A 158 -18.96 -0.24 4.83
CA LYS A 158 -20.12 0.50 5.34
C LYS A 158 -20.05 1.93 4.80
N SER A 159 -21.03 2.34 4.00
CA SER A 159 -21.24 3.76 3.69
C SER A 159 -22.14 4.38 4.76
N PHE A 160 -21.73 5.54 5.26
CA PHE A 160 -22.57 6.32 6.15
C PHE A 160 -23.36 7.34 5.31
N PRO A 161 -24.68 7.54 5.58
CA PRO A 161 -25.44 8.53 4.85
C PRO A 161 -24.87 9.93 5.13
N VAL A 162 -24.67 10.70 4.07
CA VAL A 162 -24.23 12.10 4.13
C VAL A 162 -25.44 12.96 3.77
N THR A 163 -25.89 13.79 4.73
CA THR A 163 -26.94 14.77 4.49
C THR A 163 -26.29 16.12 4.20
N PRO A 164 -26.38 16.65 2.96
CA PRO A 164 -25.83 17.97 2.67
C PRO A 164 -26.69 19.04 3.35
N ILE A 165 -26.04 19.93 4.10
CA ILE A 165 -26.67 21.09 4.72
C ILE A 165 -26.15 22.33 4.01
N TRP A 166 -27.02 23.02 3.29
CA TRP A 166 -26.72 24.24 2.58
C TRP A 166 -26.94 25.46 3.48
N GLN A 167 -25.94 26.30 3.66
CA GLN A 167 -26.15 27.60 4.28
C GLN A 167 -26.89 28.53 3.34
N THR A 168 -27.92 29.21 3.83
CA THR A 168 -28.73 30.16 3.08
C THR A 168 -28.11 31.55 3.01
N GLN A 169 -27.06 31.82 3.79
CA GLN A 169 -26.30 33.07 3.78
C GLN A 169 -24.81 32.80 3.47
N PRO A 170 -24.14 33.65 2.68
CA PRO A 170 -22.70 33.52 2.45
C PRO A 170 -21.92 33.73 3.76
N CYS A 171 -21.00 32.82 4.08
CA CYS A 171 -20.00 33.09 5.12
C CYS A 171 -19.07 34.19 4.64
N LEU A 172 -19.02 35.31 5.34
CA LEU A 172 -17.91 36.25 5.22
C LEU A 172 -16.67 35.57 5.83
N LEU A 173 -15.66 35.32 4.99
CA LEU A 173 -14.32 34.88 5.39
C LEU A 173 -13.53 36.04 5.97
#